data_0e01e5054df2b40aa9897a548c44f6ad
#
_entry.id   0e01e5054df2b40aa9897a548c44f6ad
#
_cell.length_a   1.000
_cell.length_b   1.000
_cell.length_c   1.000
_cell.angle_alpha   90.00
_cell.angle_beta   90.00
_cell.angle_gamma   90.00
#
_symmetry.space_group_name_H-M   'P 1'
#
loop_
_entity.id
_entity.type
_entity.pdbx_description
1 polymer ?
#
loop_
_entity_poly.entity_id
_entity_poly.type
_entity_poly.pdbx_seq_one_letter_code
_entity_poly.pdbx_strand_id
1 'polypeptide(L)'
;LMLNGIKVVFLSGIHSHDRNIILKYCIANSINVFVIPRIGDTILSGARSIHMFHLPMLQVSRYSAQPEFLFMKRAIDIVVSLIAAIILSPVFLSTAIAIKATDHGPVFYKQVRLTKDGKEFKILKFRSMRVDAEKDGVARLSTGENDSRITPVGKIIRACRVDELPQLFNIL
;
A
#
# COMPACT_ATOMS: atom_id res chain seq x y z
N LEU A 1 6.76 -5.45 -45.56
CA LEU A 1 7.19 -4.19 -44.91
C LEU A 1 8.72 -4.20 -44.83
N MET A 2 9.40 -3.48 -45.71
CA MET A 2 10.84 -3.26 -45.57
C MET A 2 11.04 -2.14 -44.56
N LEU A 3 11.45 -2.48 -43.32
CA LEU A 3 11.72 -1.54 -42.23
C LEU A 3 13.23 -1.17 -42.19
N ASN A 4 13.83 -0.93 -43.36
CA ASN A 4 15.24 -0.56 -43.43
C ASN A 4 15.51 0.75 -42.69
N GLY A 5 16.34 0.67 -41.66
CA GLY A 5 16.76 1.83 -40.84
C GLY A 5 15.90 2.10 -39.59
N ILE A 6 14.82 1.37 -39.36
CA ILE A 6 13.98 1.56 -38.15
C ILE A 6 14.58 0.73 -37.01
N LYS A 7 14.92 1.39 -35.89
CA LYS A 7 15.49 0.76 -34.70
C LYS A 7 14.44 0.52 -33.61
N VAL A 8 13.32 1.23 -33.66
CA VAL A 8 12.29 1.22 -32.61
C VAL A 8 10.91 1.27 -33.23
N VAL A 9 10.00 0.45 -32.75
CA VAL A 9 8.59 0.38 -33.19
C VAL A 9 7.68 0.46 -31.96
N PHE A 10 6.63 1.27 -32.03
CA PHE A 10 5.57 1.35 -31.03
C PHE A 10 4.28 0.74 -31.59
N LEU A 11 3.72 -0.24 -30.88
CA LEU A 11 2.49 -0.92 -31.26
C LEU A 11 1.35 -0.54 -30.29
N SER A 12 0.31 0.12 -30.84
CA SER A 12 -0.88 0.52 -30.10
C SER A 12 -2.13 0.27 -30.96
N GLY A 13 -3.19 -0.24 -30.34
CA GLY A 13 -4.50 -0.39 -30.98
C GLY A 13 -4.61 -1.47 -32.08
N ILE A 14 -3.55 -2.27 -32.30
CA ILE A 14 -3.50 -3.29 -33.36
C ILE A 14 -4.17 -4.59 -32.88
N HIS A 15 -4.88 -5.29 -33.78
CA HIS A 15 -5.48 -6.58 -33.47
C HIS A 15 -4.42 -7.63 -33.08
N SER A 16 -4.77 -8.59 -32.21
CA SER A 16 -3.80 -9.53 -31.63
C SER A 16 -3.05 -10.36 -32.65
N HIS A 17 -3.71 -10.78 -33.73
CA HIS A 17 -3.08 -11.54 -34.79
C HIS A 17 -1.97 -10.77 -35.50
N ASP A 18 -2.30 -9.56 -35.97
CA ASP A 18 -1.35 -8.69 -36.68
C ASP A 18 -0.21 -8.21 -35.78
N ARG A 19 -0.53 -7.90 -34.52
CA ARG A 19 0.44 -7.57 -33.47
C ARG A 19 1.48 -8.67 -33.32
N ASN A 20 1.05 -9.92 -33.24
CA ASN A 20 1.95 -11.07 -33.06
C ASN A 20 2.85 -11.29 -34.30
N ILE A 21 2.35 -11.05 -35.50
CA ILE A 21 3.15 -11.14 -36.74
C ILE A 21 4.24 -10.04 -36.71
N ILE A 22 3.86 -8.81 -36.41
CA ILE A 22 4.80 -7.69 -36.33
C ILE A 22 5.86 -7.92 -35.25
N LEU A 23 5.45 -8.40 -34.07
CA LEU A 23 6.37 -8.73 -32.97
C LEU A 23 7.42 -9.76 -33.38
N LYS A 24 7.00 -10.86 -34.00
CA LYS A 24 7.92 -11.90 -34.47
C LYS A 24 8.90 -11.34 -35.48
N TYR A 25 8.44 -10.53 -36.43
CA TYR A 25 9.30 -9.91 -37.44
C TYR A 25 10.32 -8.97 -36.80
N CYS A 26 9.89 -8.11 -35.88
CA CYS A 26 10.77 -7.18 -35.20
C CYS A 26 11.84 -7.88 -34.33
N ILE A 27 11.44 -8.92 -33.59
CA ILE A 27 12.37 -9.74 -32.79
C ILE A 27 13.41 -10.41 -33.70
N ALA A 28 12.97 -11.01 -34.82
CA ALA A 28 13.88 -11.67 -35.78
C ALA A 28 14.89 -10.70 -36.42
N ASN A 29 14.55 -9.43 -36.52
CA ASN A 29 15.42 -8.39 -37.10
C ASN A 29 16.08 -7.48 -36.04
N SER A 30 16.08 -7.87 -34.77
CA SER A 30 16.68 -7.11 -33.64
C SER A 30 16.17 -5.69 -33.51
N ILE A 31 14.90 -5.45 -33.82
CA ILE A 31 14.23 -4.16 -33.70
C ILE A 31 13.58 -4.09 -32.30
N ASN A 32 13.83 -3.01 -31.57
CA ASN A 32 13.19 -2.79 -30.27
C ASN A 32 11.71 -2.47 -30.46
N VAL A 33 10.84 -3.17 -29.72
CA VAL A 33 9.39 -2.98 -29.81
C VAL A 33 8.82 -2.61 -28.45
N PHE A 34 8.07 -1.51 -28.43
CA PHE A 34 7.25 -1.10 -27.29
C PHE A 34 5.78 -1.39 -27.61
N VAL A 35 5.12 -2.12 -26.72
CA VAL A 35 3.73 -2.56 -26.91
C VAL A 35 2.90 -2.06 -25.73
N ILE A 36 1.75 -1.46 -26.02
CA ILE A 36 0.77 -1.19 -24.96
C ILE A 36 0.09 -2.52 -24.60
N PRO A 37 0.29 -3.03 -23.36
CA PRO A 37 -0.27 -4.32 -22.96
C PRO A 37 -1.80 -4.23 -22.88
N ARG A 38 -2.48 -5.30 -23.27
CA ARG A 38 -3.89 -5.53 -22.97
C ARG A 38 -4.03 -6.18 -21.60
N ILE A 39 -5.25 -6.16 -21.06
CA ILE A 39 -5.54 -6.80 -19.75
C ILE A 39 -5.07 -8.26 -19.74
N GLY A 40 -5.33 -9.00 -20.82
CA GLY A 40 -4.87 -10.39 -20.97
C GLY A 40 -3.35 -10.54 -20.94
N ASP A 41 -2.60 -9.66 -21.59
CA ASP A 41 -1.13 -9.66 -21.59
C ASP A 41 -0.59 -9.38 -20.18
N THR A 42 -1.20 -8.43 -19.46
CA THR A 42 -0.83 -8.11 -18.09
C THR A 42 -1.10 -9.27 -17.12
N ILE A 43 -2.23 -9.97 -17.28
CA ILE A 43 -2.56 -11.17 -16.50
C ILE A 43 -1.55 -12.28 -16.77
N LEU A 44 -1.23 -12.53 -18.05
CA LEU A 44 -0.30 -13.60 -18.46
C LEU A 44 1.15 -13.29 -18.10
N SER A 45 1.55 -12.03 -17.99
CA SER A 45 2.91 -11.65 -17.56
C SER A 45 3.22 -12.08 -16.12
N GLY A 46 2.20 -12.21 -15.28
CA GLY A 46 2.31 -12.73 -13.92
C GLY A 46 2.09 -14.25 -13.80
N ALA A 47 1.86 -14.94 -14.93
CA ALA A 47 1.60 -16.38 -14.92
C ALA A 47 2.88 -17.19 -14.73
N ARG A 48 2.77 -18.32 -14.00
CA ARG A 48 3.87 -19.26 -13.81
C ARG A 48 3.90 -20.27 -14.97
N SER A 49 5.06 -20.41 -15.63
CA SER A 49 5.23 -21.46 -16.63
C SER A 49 5.37 -22.82 -15.95
N ILE A 50 4.55 -23.78 -16.34
CA ILE A 50 4.58 -25.17 -15.89
C ILE A 50 4.60 -26.10 -17.10
N HIS A 51 5.21 -27.27 -16.96
CA HIS A 51 5.19 -28.31 -17.96
C HIS A 51 4.27 -29.45 -17.49
N MET A 52 3.17 -29.67 -18.20
CA MET A 52 2.28 -30.79 -17.96
C MET A 52 2.06 -31.57 -19.27
N PHE A 53 2.14 -32.90 -19.21
CA PHE A 53 1.94 -33.79 -20.38
C PHE A 53 2.82 -33.40 -21.58
N HIS A 54 4.08 -33.01 -21.35
CA HIS A 54 5.03 -32.52 -22.36
C HIS A 54 4.62 -31.23 -23.09
N LEU A 55 3.60 -30.55 -22.61
CA LEU A 55 3.16 -29.23 -23.12
C LEU A 55 3.55 -28.11 -22.19
N PRO A 56 4.10 -27.00 -22.70
CA PRO A 56 4.30 -25.77 -21.90
C PRO A 56 2.94 -25.11 -21.68
N MET A 57 2.57 -24.94 -20.41
CA MET A 57 1.32 -24.31 -20.01
C MET A 57 1.61 -23.12 -19.09
N LEU A 58 0.73 -22.11 -19.13
CA LEU A 58 0.78 -20.96 -18.24
C LEU A 58 -0.29 -21.12 -17.15
N GLN A 59 0.16 -21.28 -15.92
CA GLN A 59 -0.74 -21.29 -14.77
C GLN A 59 -1.02 -19.86 -14.34
N VAL A 60 -2.24 -19.40 -14.51
CA VAL A 60 -2.74 -18.14 -13.97
C VAL A 60 -3.41 -18.43 -12.64
N SER A 61 -2.82 -17.98 -11.55
CA SER A 61 -3.39 -18.13 -10.22
C SER A 61 -3.40 -16.78 -9.50
N ARG A 62 -4.26 -16.65 -8.50
CA ARG A 62 -4.20 -15.47 -7.60
C ARG A 62 -2.81 -15.45 -6.97
N TYR A 63 -2.12 -14.31 -7.03
CA TYR A 63 -0.82 -14.16 -6.42
C TYR A 63 -0.89 -14.52 -4.92
N SER A 64 -0.18 -15.54 -4.53
CA SER A 64 0.09 -15.86 -3.13
C SER A 64 1.60 -15.74 -2.90
N ALA A 65 1.98 -14.89 -1.97
CA ALA A 65 3.39 -14.76 -1.61
C ALA A 65 3.90 -16.08 -1.02
N GLN A 66 5.14 -16.45 -1.34
CA GLN A 66 5.78 -17.64 -0.79
C GLN A 66 5.88 -17.52 0.74
N PRO A 67 5.73 -18.64 1.49
CA PRO A 67 5.79 -18.62 2.96
C PRO A 67 7.10 -18.03 3.50
N GLU A 68 8.22 -18.32 2.84
CA GLU A 68 9.55 -17.81 3.20
C GLU A 68 9.60 -16.28 3.08
N PHE A 69 9.02 -15.73 2.01
CA PHE A 69 8.92 -14.28 1.82
C PHE A 69 8.06 -13.63 2.91
N LEU A 70 6.92 -14.26 3.26
CA LEU A 70 6.04 -13.75 4.32
C LEU A 70 6.74 -13.77 5.68
N PHE A 71 7.50 -14.82 5.97
CA PHE A 71 8.29 -14.93 7.20
C PHE A 71 9.38 -13.85 7.27
N MET A 72 10.18 -13.70 6.21
CA MET A 72 11.23 -12.67 6.14
C MET A 72 10.64 -11.27 6.26
N LYS A 73 9.55 -11.01 5.53
CA LYS A 73 8.83 -9.73 5.64
C LYS A 73 8.39 -9.48 7.09
N ARG A 74 7.79 -10.46 7.76
CA ARG A 74 7.32 -10.30 9.15
C ARG A 74 8.48 -10.03 10.11
N ALA A 75 9.60 -10.73 9.96
CA ALA A 75 10.79 -10.51 10.76
C ALA A 75 11.33 -9.08 10.60
N ILE A 76 11.44 -8.61 9.36
CA ILE A 76 11.88 -7.24 9.07
C ILE A 76 10.88 -6.22 9.64
N ASP A 77 9.58 -6.41 9.45
CA ASP A 77 8.54 -5.51 9.96
C ASP A 77 8.66 -5.37 11.49
N ILE A 78 8.86 -6.46 12.22
CA ILE A 78 9.02 -6.46 13.69
C ILE A 78 10.30 -5.72 14.10
N VAL A 79 11.45 -6.06 13.50
CA VAL A 79 12.74 -5.45 13.86
C VAL A 79 12.72 -3.94 13.59
N VAL A 80 12.26 -3.52 12.41
CA VAL A 80 12.19 -2.11 12.04
C VAL A 80 11.21 -1.36 12.94
N SER A 81 10.03 -1.94 13.22
CA SER A 81 9.04 -1.30 14.10
C SER A 81 9.54 -1.17 15.53
N LEU A 82 10.27 -2.15 16.05
CA LEU A 82 10.85 -2.10 17.40
C LEU A 82 11.92 -1.00 17.50
N ILE A 83 12.85 -0.96 16.55
CA ILE A 83 13.89 0.08 16.49
C ILE A 83 13.25 1.48 16.37
N ALA A 84 12.27 1.64 15.49
CA ALA A 84 11.54 2.89 15.32
C ALA A 84 10.83 3.31 16.62
N ALA A 85 10.17 2.39 17.32
CA ALA A 85 9.50 2.67 18.59
C ALA A 85 10.47 3.13 19.68
N ILE A 86 11.68 2.54 19.75
CA ILE A 86 12.73 2.95 20.69
C ILE A 86 13.25 4.35 20.36
N ILE A 87 13.61 4.60 19.09
CA ILE A 87 14.13 5.91 18.66
C ILE A 87 13.08 7.01 18.85
N LEU A 88 11.81 6.72 18.55
CA LEU A 88 10.72 7.69 18.65
C LEU A 88 10.11 7.78 20.07
N SER A 89 10.62 7.00 21.04
CA SER A 89 10.09 7.01 22.42
C SER A 89 10.02 8.40 23.06
N PRO A 90 10.99 9.34 22.90
CA PRO A 90 10.86 10.68 23.44
C PRO A 90 9.72 11.49 22.78
N VAL A 91 9.48 11.26 21.47
CA VAL A 91 8.34 11.87 20.74
C VAL A 91 7.02 11.31 21.27
N PHE A 92 6.94 10.00 21.51
CA PHE A 92 5.76 9.38 22.12
C PHE A 92 5.46 9.98 23.48
N LEU A 93 6.49 10.10 24.34
CA LEU A 93 6.33 10.62 25.69
C LEU A 93 5.90 12.08 25.68
N SER A 94 6.57 12.94 24.93
CA SER A 94 6.24 14.36 24.83
C SER A 94 4.82 14.59 24.28
N THR A 95 4.43 13.84 23.26
CA THR A 95 3.07 13.88 22.67
C THR A 95 2.03 13.42 23.69
N ALA A 96 2.30 12.33 24.42
CA ALA A 96 1.40 11.83 25.46
C ALA A 96 1.17 12.86 26.57
N ILE A 97 2.24 13.51 27.04
CA ILE A 97 2.18 14.59 28.05
C ILE A 97 1.37 15.77 27.51
N ALA A 98 1.64 16.23 26.28
CA ALA A 98 0.93 17.35 25.67
C ALA A 98 -0.58 17.09 25.54
N ILE A 99 -0.98 15.90 25.10
CA ILE A 99 -2.40 15.50 25.02
C ILE A 99 -3.02 15.50 26.41
N LYS A 100 -2.33 14.90 27.40
CA LYS A 100 -2.84 14.78 28.76
C LYS A 100 -2.99 16.15 29.44
N ALA A 101 -2.07 17.07 29.17
CA ALA A 101 -2.12 18.42 29.69
C ALA A 101 -3.25 19.28 29.09
N THR A 102 -3.67 18.96 27.84
CA THR A 102 -4.68 19.76 27.12
C THR A 102 -6.11 19.34 27.45
N ASP A 103 -6.38 18.03 27.51
CA ASP A 103 -7.75 17.51 27.56
C ASP A 103 -7.99 16.50 28.71
N HIS A 104 -6.97 16.20 29.54
CA HIS A 104 -7.01 15.27 30.68
C HIS A 104 -7.58 13.85 30.37
N GLY A 105 -8.00 13.60 29.14
CA GLY A 105 -8.57 12.35 28.67
C GLY A 105 -7.52 11.27 28.36
N PRO A 106 -7.93 10.11 27.79
CA PRO A 106 -6.99 9.08 27.36
C PRO A 106 -6.13 9.55 26.20
N VAL A 107 -4.84 9.18 26.23
CA VAL A 107 -3.82 9.57 25.23
C VAL A 107 -4.07 8.92 23.88
N PHE A 108 -4.51 7.66 23.90
CA PHE A 108 -4.72 6.88 22.70
C PHE A 108 -6.20 6.81 22.30
N TYR A 109 -6.42 6.76 20.99
CA TYR A 109 -7.70 6.52 20.36
C TYR A 109 -7.61 5.25 19.51
N LYS A 110 -8.64 4.42 19.57
CA LYS A 110 -8.74 3.16 18.82
C LYS A 110 -9.86 3.29 17.78
N GLN A 111 -9.54 3.11 16.50
CA GLN A 111 -10.51 3.13 15.41
C GLN A 111 -10.60 1.75 14.77
N VAL A 112 -11.82 1.25 14.58
CA VAL A 112 -12.05 0.00 13.85
C VAL A 112 -11.79 0.22 12.35
N ARG A 113 -11.04 -0.68 11.75
CA ARG A 113 -10.72 -0.74 10.33
C ARG A 113 -10.83 -2.16 9.83
N LEU A 114 -10.97 -2.33 8.51
CA LEU A 114 -11.01 -3.63 7.87
C LEU A 114 -9.66 -3.97 7.25
N THR A 115 -9.21 -5.21 7.41
CA THR A 115 -8.07 -5.75 6.66
C THR A 115 -8.48 -6.01 5.21
N LYS A 116 -7.50 -6.34 4.36
CA LYS A 116 -7.76 -6.76 2.97
C LYS A 116 -8.69 -7.98 2.84
N ASP A 117 -8.80 -8.80 3.88
CA ASP A 117 -9.66 -9.99 3.93
C ASP A 117 -10.97 -9.74 4.66
N GLY A 118 -11.33 -8.47 4.93
CA GLY A 118 -12.58 -8.08 5.56
C GLY A 118 -12.66 -8.31 7.06
N LYS A 119 -11.56 -8.70 7.72
CA LYS A 119 -11.51 -8.85 9.19
C LYS A 119 -11.35 -7.50 9.86
N GLU A 120 -12.08 -7.27 10.91
CA GLU A 120 -11.96 -6.06 11.73
C GLU A 120 -10.69 -6.08 12.58
N PHE A 121 -10.01 -4.94 12.65
CA PHE A 121 -8.93 -4.70 13.61
C PHE A 121 -9.00 -3.27 14.13
N LYS A 122 -8.38 -3.02 15.27
CA LYS A 122 -8.35 -1.69 15.91
C LYS A 122 -7.00 -1.04 15.65
N ILE A 123 -7.01 0.02 14.82
CA ILE A 123 -5.84 0.85 14.61
C ILE A 123 -5.65 1.78 15.80
N LEU A 124 -4.41 1.89 16.29
CA LEU A 124 -4.04 2.73 17.41
C LEU A 124 -3.51 4.08 16.91
N LYS A 125 -4.05 5.17 17.46
CA LYS A 125 -3.61 6.53 17.14
C LYS A 125 -3.49 7.38 18.42
N PHE A 126 -2.70 8.45 18.37
CA PHE A 126 -2.83 9.49 19.39
C PHE A 126 -4.14 10.24 19.21
N ARG A 127 -4.74 10.60 20.35
CA ARG A 127 -5.94 11.41 20.32
C ARG A 127 -5.62 12.84 19.89
N SER A 128 -6.29 13.30 18.84
CA SER A 128 -6.17 14.66 18.31
C SER A 128 -7.46 15.48 18.47
N MET A 129 -8.56 14.84 18.88
CA MET A 129 -9.86 15.48 19.13
C MET A 129 -10.23 15.44 20.61
N ARG A 130 -11.16 16.30 21.01
CA ARG A 130 -11.70 16.37 22.38
C ARG A 130 -12.40 15.05 22.75
N VAL A 131 -12.48 14.76 24.06
CA VAL A 131 -13.15 13.55 24.57
C VAL A 131 -14.61 13.48 24.13
N ASP A 132 -15.26 14.63 23.98
CA ASP A 132 -16.67 14.78 23.63
C ASP A 132 -16.94 14.93 22.12
N ALA A 133 -15.89 14.79 21.29
CA ALA A 133 -16.00 14.97 19.84
C ALA A 133 -17.03 14.04 19.15
N GLU A 134 -17.28 12.87 19.72
CA GLU A 134 -18.22 11.84 19.21
C GLU A 134 -19.18 11.36 20.31
N LYS A 135 -19.73 12.28 21.13
CA LYS A 135 -20.70 11.91 22.19
C LYS A 135 -21.92 11.19 21.67
N ASP A 136 -22.29 11.43 20.41
CA ASP A 136 -23.45 10.84 19.77
C ASP A 136 -23.19 9.40 19.26
N GLY A 137 -21.96 8.88 19.44
CA GLY A 137 -21.55 7.55 18.93
C GLY A 137 -21.46 7.44 17.41
N VAL A 138 -21.66 8.55 16.68
CA VAL A 138 -21.61 8.57 15.21
C VAL A 138 -20.23 9.08 14.75
N ALA A 139 -19.47 8.19 14.11
CA ALA A 139 -18.19 8.56 13.49
C ALA A 139 -18.44 9.54 12.32
N ARG A 140 -18.02 10.78 12.49
CA ARG A 140 -18.13 11.82 11.45
C ARG A 140 -16.77 12.07 10.80
N LEU A 141 -16.75 12.23 9.49
CA LEU A 141 -15.55 12.67 8.80
C LEU A 141 -15.11 14.05 9.32
N SER A 142 -13.80 14.22 9.49
CA SER A 142 -13.25 15.52 9.85
C SER A 142 -13.42 16.50 8.71
N THR A 143 -13.89 17.72 9.01
CA THR A 143 -14.08 18.80 8.04
C THR A 143 -12.79 19.54 7.70
N GLY A 144 -11.62 18.98 8.02
CA GLY A 144 -10.30 19.57 7.76
C GLY A 144 -9.73 20.33 8.95
N GLU A 145 -8.88 21.31 8.67
CA GLU A 145 -8.10 22.03 9.70
C GLU A 145 -8.96 22.90 10.63
N ASN A 146 -10.15 23.34 10.19
CA ASN A 146 -11.07 24.20 10.93
C ASN A 146 -12.10 23.44 11.76
N ASP A 147 -11.95 22.14 11.93
CA ASP A 147 -12.85 21.33 12.75
C ASP A 147 -12.70 21.72 14.24
N SER A 148 -13.76 22.26 14.83
CA SER A 148 -13.78 22.72 16.23
C SER A 148 -13.57 21.62 17.26
N ARG A 149 -13.70 20.35 16.84
CA ARG A 149 -13.46 19.17 17.68
C ARG A 149 -11.98 18.87 17.89
N ILE A 150 -11.09 19.43 17.03
CA ILE A 150 -9.65 19.20 17.11
C ILE A 150 -9.05 20.09 18.20
N THR A 151 -8.27 19.51 19.09
CA THR A 151 -7.54 20.27 20.12
C THR A 151 -6.39 21.07 19.50
N PRO A 152 -5.91 22.16 20.15
CA PRO A 152 -4.73 22.89 19.65
C PRO A 152 -3.50 22.00 19.45
N VAL A 153 -3.23 21.10 20.38
CA VAL A 153 -2.18 20.07 20.27
C VAL A 153 -2.51 19.10 19.13
N GLY A 154 -3.79 18.73 18.98
CA GLY A 154 -4.28 17.87 17.91
C GLY A 154 -3.98 18.41 16.51
N LYS A 155 -4.07 19.73 16.31
CA LYS A 155 -3.70 20.37 15.02
C LYS A 155 -2.23 20.13 14.67
N ILE A 156 -1.34 20.31 15.65
CA ILE A 156 0.11 20.13 15.47
C ILE A 156 0.44 18.67 15.15
N ILE A 157 -0.05 17.72 15.96
CA ILE A 157 0.27 16.30 15.77
C ILE A 157 -0.30 15.73 14.47
N ARG A 158 -1.44 16.25 13.99
CA ARG A 158 -1.99 15.90 12.67
C ARG A 158 -1.17 16.48 11.51
N ALA A 159 -0.77 17.75 11.62
CA ALA A 159 0.06 18.40 10.61
C ALA A 159 1.39 17.65 10.39
N CYS A 160 2.00 17.16 11.48
CA CYS A 160 3.24 16.37 11.44
C CYS A 160 3.02 14.86 11.29
N ARG A 161 1.76 14.38 11.18
CA ARG A 161 1.38 12.96 11.18
C ARG A 161 1.90 12.14 12.37
N VAL A 162 2.20 12.80 13.48
CA VAL A 162 2.63 12.16 14.72
C VAL A 162 1.50 11.35 15.36
N ASP A 163 0.24 11.72 15.06
CA ASP A 163 -0.96 10.99 15.51
C ASP A 163 -1.00 9.53 15.02
N GLU A 164 -0.31 9.19 13.96
CA GLU A 164 -0.27 7.84 13.40
C GLU A 164 0.90 6.98 13.92
N LEU A 165 1.88 7.57 14.63
CA LEU A 165 3.03 6.81 15.16
C LEU A 165 2.64 5.59 16.02
N PRO A 166 1.57 5.63 16.84
CA PRO A 166 1.18 4.44 17.62
C PRO A 166 0.79 3.22 16.79
N GLN A 167 0.60 3.37 15.45
CA GLN A 167 0.38 2.23 14.57
C GLN A 167 1.59 1.29 14.51
N LEU A 168 2.80 1.74 14.90
CA LEU A 168 3.95 0.86 15.08
C LEU A 168 3.65 -0.31 16.03
N PHE A 169 2.83 -0.09 17.05
CA PHE A 169 2.38 -1.16 17.97
C PHE A 169 1.35 -2.10 17.33
N ASN A 170 0.69 -1.71 16.26
CA ASN A 170 -0.17 -2.61 15.51
C ASN A 170 0.62 -3.55 14.59
N ILE A 171 1.87 -3.21 14.27
CA ILE A 171 2.76 -4.06 13.46
C ILE A 171 3.40 -5.12 14.35
N LEU A 172 3.72 -4.81 15.61
CA LEU A 172 4.27 -5.74 16.60
C LEU A 172 3.21 -6.75 17.07
#